data_2144c300027103eade557d5d2d4f79e0
#
_entry.id   2144c300027103eade557d5d2d4f79e0
#
_cell.length_a   1.000
_cell.length_b   1.000
_cell.length_c   1.000
_cell.angle_alpha   90.00
_cell.angle_beta   90.00
_cell.angle_gamma   90.00
#
_symmetry.space_group_name_H-M   'P 1'
#
loop_
_entity.id
_entity.type
_entity.pdbx_description
1 polymer ?
#
loop_
_entity_poly.entity_id
_entity_poly.type
_entity_poly.pdbx_seq_one_letter_code
_entity_poly.pdbx_strand_id
1 'polypeptide(L)'
;INIISTYIFWIHHEPEEGKWNWSGNHNLRRFVRICAEENVMLVLRLGPFCHGEVYQGGIPSWVHEKAGQNPKYKIRARTPGFLEDCTELYNTIFAQVNGLLWKDGGPVVGVQIENESRGPWDYLEALKNIAVKAGFDVPFYTRTGWPALRGKEVFGQLLPLYGDYADGFWDRKLEDMPGSYA
;
A
#
# COMPACT_ATOMS: atom_id res chain seq x y z
N ILE A 1 2.17 23.16 1.62
CA ILE A 1 2.17 21.69 1.41
C ILE A 1 1.16 21.43 0.32
N ASN A 2 1.57 20.76 -0.76
CA ASN A 2 0.70 20.52 -1.90
C ASN A 2 0.22 19.06 -2.01
N ILE A 3 0.91 18.15 -1.33
CA ILE A 3 0.59 16.73 -1.32
C ILE A 3 0.94 16.11 0.03
N ILE A 4 0.10 15.20 0.48
CA ILE A 4 0.31 14.37 1.67
C ILE A 4 0.34 12.91 1.24
N SER A 5 1.30 12.15 1.75
CA SER A 5 1.30 10.69 1.68
C SER A 5 0.95 10.14 3.06
N THR A 6 -0.10 9.33 3.15
CA THR A 6 -0.57 8.80 4.44
C THR A 6 -0.71 7.30 4.41
N TYR A 7 -0.35 6.67 5.52
CA TYR A 7 -0.58 5.24 5.75
C TYR A 7 -2.04 4.96 6.13
N ILE A 8 -2.51 3.81 5.70
CA ILE A 8 -3.74 3.19 6.20
C ILE A 8 -3.31 1.90 6.90
N PHE A 9 -3.16 1.97 8.22
CA PHE A 9 -2.68 0.82 8.99
C PHE A 9 -3.82 -0.18 9.20
N TRP A 10 -3.71 -1.34 8.60
CA TRP A 10 -4.72 -2.40 8.70
C TRP A 10 -5.09 -2.69 10.16
N ILE A 11 -4.10 -2.89 11.03
CA ILE A 11 -4.32 -3.17 12.46
C ILE A 11 -5.15 -2.11 13.20
N HIS A 12 -5.14 -0.85 12.72
CA HIS A 12 -5.94 0.20 13.34
C HIS A 12 -7.40 0.18 12.89
N HIS A 13 -7.65 -0.33 11.69
CA HIS A 13 -8.99 -0.36 11.10
C HIS A 13 -9.69 -1.70 11.31
N GLU A 14 -8.94 -2.80 11.44
CA GLU A 14 -9.47 -4.14 11.70
C GLU A 14 -8.60 -4.86 12.76
N PRO A 15 -8.62 -4.39 14.02
CA PRO A 15 -7.84 -5.01 15.10
C PRO A 15 -8.26 -6.46 15.40
N GLU A 16 -9.53 -6.78 15.16
CA GLU A 16 -10.11 -8.12 15.25
C GLU A 16 -10.74 -8.47 13.90
N GLU A 17 -10.59 -9.72 13.45
CA GLU A 17 -11.10 -10.19 12.17
C GLU A 17 -12.59 -9.86 11.97
N GLY A 18 -12.92 -9.21 10.87
CA GLY A 18 -14.28 -8.79 10.52
C GLY A 18 -14.81 -7.57 11.29
N LYS A 19 -14.04 -7.00 12.22
CA LYS A 19 -14.47 -5.84 13.00
C LYS A 19 -13.80 -4.54 12.53
N TRP A 20 -14.39 -3.94 11.54
CA TRP A 20 -13.87 -2.71 10.94
C TRP A 20 -14.26 -1.46 11.72
N ASN A 21 -13.31 -0.55 11.87
CA ASN A 21 -13.51 0.76 12.48
C ASN A 21 -13.09 1.89 11.52
N TRP A 22 -14.08 2.64 11.04
CA TRP A 22 -13.91 3.82 10.20
C TRP A 22 -14.51 5.08 10.85
N SER A 23 -14.59 5.12 12.19
CA SER A 23 -15.18 6.21 12.97
C SER A 23 -14.14 7.01 13.75
N GLY A 24 -14.53 8.16 14.26
CA GLY A 24 -13.66 9.01 15.06
C GLY A 24 -12.36 9.35 14.36
N ASN A 25 -11.23 9.07 14.99
CA ASN A 25 -9.89 9.30 14.44
C ASN A 25 -9.51 8.31 13.32
N HIS A 26 -10.31 7.27 13.10
CA HIS A 26 -10.13 6.30 12.01
C HIS A 26 -10.97 6.65 10.78
N ASN A 27 -11.62 7.80 10.75
CA ASN A 27 -12.50 8.20 9.66
C ASN A 27 -11.71 8.69 8.44
N LEU A 28 -11.28 7.73 7.62
CA LEU A 28 -10.53 8.01 6.38
C LEU A 28 -11.32 8.92 5.43
N ARG A 29 -12.61 8.67 5.24
CA ARG A 29 -13.44 9.47 4.32
C ARG A 29 -13.47 10.94 4.73
N ARG A 30 -13.61 11.22 6.04
CA ARG A 30 -13.58 12.59 6.55
C ARG A 30 -12.21 13.23 6.31
N PHE A 31 -11.14 12.51 6.58
CA PHE A 31 -9.77 13.01 6.34
C PHE A 31 -9.56 13.39 4.86
N VAL A 32 -9.95 12.49 3.94
CA VAL A 32 -9.84 12.76 2.49
C VAL A 32 -10.65 13.99 2.08
N ARG A 33 -11.86 14.18 2.63
CA ARG A 33 -12.68 15.36 2.36
C ARG A 33 -12.04 16.65 2.87
N ILE A 34 -11.47 16.63 4.07
CA ILE A 34 -10.72 17.79 4.59
C ILE A 34 -9.56 18.15 3.67
N CYS A 35 -8.83 17.17 3.16
CA CYS A 35 -7.75 17.44 2.21
C CYS A 35 -8.28 18.06 0.91
N ALA A 36 -9.45 17.65 0.43
CA ALA A 36 -10.08 18.28 -0.74
C ALA A 36 -10.47 19.74 -0.45
N GLU A 37 -11.06 20.02 0.69
CA GLU A 37 -11.45 21.36 1.14
C GLU A 37 -10.24 22.30 1.25
N GLU A 38 -9.11 21.76 1.73
CA GLU A 38 -7.85 22.48 1.86
C GLU A 38 -6.98 22.49 0.58
N ASN A 39 -7.48 21.96 -0.53
CA ASN A 39 -6.76 21.83 -1.81
C ASN A 39 -5.42 21.07 -1.68
N VAL A 40 -5.38 20.03 -0.89
CA VAL A 40 -4.22 19.17 -0.68
C VAL A 40 -4.44 17.83 -1.37
N MET A 41 -3.53 17.48 -2.28
CA MET A 41 -3.55 16.16 -2.93
C MET A 41 -3.12 15.05 -1.96
N LEU A 42 -3.62 13.84 -2.21
CA LEU A 42 -3.33 12.68 -1.38
C LEU A 42 -2.76 11.52 -2.17
N VAL A 43 -1.76 10.89 -1.60
CA VAL A 43 -1.33 9.55 -1.93
C VAL A 43 -1.66 8.62 -0.76
N LEU A 44 -2.46 7.61 -1.01
CA LEU A 44 -2.86 6.63 0.00
C LEU A 44 -1.92 5.43 -0.02
N ARG A 45 -1.39 5.07 1.12
CA ARG A 45 -0.52 3.90 1.27
C ARG A 45 -1.34 2.75 1.83
N LEU A 46 -1.77 1.84 0.92
CA LEU A 46 -2.78 0.81 1.22
C LEU A 46 -2.23 -0.35 2.07
N GLY A 47 -0.92 -0.49 2.17
CA GLY A 47 -0.36 -1.70 2.75
C GLY A 47 -0.46 -2.91 1.81
N PRO A 48 -0.64 -4.13 2.32
CA PRO A 48 -0.97 -4.55 3.70
C PRO A 48 0.12 -4.27 4.73
N PHE A 49 1.40 -4.31 4.36
CA PHE A 49 2.51 -3.96 5.22
C PHE A 49 2.89 -2.50 5.02
N CYS A 50 2.89 -1.74 6.08
CA CYS A 50 3.15 -0.31 6.04
C CYS A 50 4.51 0.08 6.60
N HIS A 51 5.16 -0.78 7.40
CA HIS A 51 6.37 -0.46 8.13
C HIS A 51 6.13 0.64 9.20
N GLY A 52 7.09 1.52 9.39
CA GLY A 52 6.89 2.77 10.12
C GLY A 52 6.71 2.60 11.62
N GLU A 53 7.51 1.74 12.26
CA GLU A 53 7.51 1.56 13.72
C GLU A 53 6.13 1.19 14.30
N VAL A 54 5.21 0.76 13.45
CA VAL A 54 3.91 0.22 13.87
C VAL A 54 4.06 -1.27 14.17
N TYR A 55 3.43 -1.72 15.22
CA TYR A 55 3.44 -3.12 15.62
C TYR A 55 3.12 -4.04 14.43
N GLN A 56 3.95 -5.04 14.18
CA GLN A 56 3.85 -5.98 13.07
C GLN A 56 3.78 -5.32 11.67
N GLY A 57 4.33 -4.10 11.52
CA GLY A 57 4.28 -3.35 10.27
C GLY A 57 2.87 -2.93 9.85
N GLY A 58 1.93 -2.91 10.79
CA GLY A 58 0.55 -2.55 10.57
C GLY A 58 -0.38 -3.71 10.20
N ILE A 59 0.14 -4.95 10.15
CA ILE A 59 -0.66 -6.15 9.91
C ILE A 59 -1.29 -6.63 11.22
N PRO A 60 -2.60 -6.92 11.29
CA PRO A 60 -3.26 -7.35 12.51
C PRO A 60 -2.74 -8.67 13.08
N SER A 61 -2.83 -8.84 14.40
CA SER A 61 -2.39 -10.05 15.08
C SER A 61 -3.12 -11.30 14.62
N TRP A 62 -4.42 -11.22 14.34
CA TRP A 62 -5.20 -12.34 13.83
C TRP A 62 -4.69 -12.89 12.49
N VAL A 63 -4.10 -12.04 11.64
CA VAL A 63 -3.44 -12.46 10.38
C VAL A 63 -2.20 -13.29 10.70
N HIS A 64 -1.42 -12.88 11.69
CA HIS A 64 -0.24 -13.64 12.15
C HIS A 64 -0.62 -14.97 12.80
N GLU A 65 -1.74 -15.00 13.53
CA GLU A 65 -2.30 -16.22 14.11
C GLU A 65 -2.73 -17.20 13.02
N LYS A 66 -3.43 -16.73 11.96
CA LYS A 66 -3.73 -17.57 10.78
C LYS A 66 -2.47 -18.18 10.18
N ALA A 67 -1.42 -17.37 10.02
CA ALA A 67 -0.16 -17.84 9.46
C ALA A 67 0.53 -18.88 10.35
N GLY A 68 0.45 -18.73 11.67
CA GLY A 68 0.97 -19.69 12.63
C GLY A 68 0.23 -21.02 12.63
N GLN A 69 -1.07 -21.02 12.35
CA GLN A 69 -1.93 -22.19 12.32
C GLN A 69 -1.96 -22.92 10.97
N ASN A 70 -1.69 -22.21 9.88
CA ASN A 70 -1.80 -22.76 8.54
C ASN A 70 -0.50 -22.54 7.72
N PRO A 71 0.31 -23.57 7.51
CA PRO A 71 1.56 -23.47 6.74
C PRO A 71 1.38 -23.01 5.29
N LYS A 72 0.17 -23.12 4.73
CA LYS A 72 -0.14 -22.64 3.37
C LYS A 72 -0.51 -21.16 3.33
N TYR A 73 -0.80 -20.55 4.47
CA TYR A 73 -1.05 -19.14 4.62
C TYR A 73 0.26 -18.41 4.93
N LYS A 74 0.79 -17.67 3.99
CA LYS A 74 2.04 -16.94 4.17
C LYS A 74 1.78 -15.45 4.01
N ILE A 75 2.13 -14.68 5.03
CA ILE A 75 2.06 -13.23 5.03
C ILE A 75 3.04 -12.65 4.01
N ARG A 76 2.64 -11.58 3.33
CA ARG A 76 3.43 -10.89 2.31
C ARG A 76 3.90 -11.82 1.19
N ALA A 77 3.02 -12.73 0.80
CA ALA A 77 3.26 -13.70 -0.26
C ALA A 77 1.99 -13.95 -1.09
N ARG A 78 2.17 -14.46 -2.30
CA ARG A 78 1.07 -14.83 -3.18
C ARG A 78 0.42 -16.13 -2.75
N THR A 79 -0.20 -16.15 -1.58
CA THR A 79 -0.98 -17.29 -1.08
C THR A 79 -2.47 -16.95 -1.07
N PRO A 80 -3.35 -17.90 -1.45
CA PRO A 80 -4.79 -17.60 -1.62
C PRO A 80 -5.39 -16.93 -0.39
N GLY A 81 -5.26 -17.51 0.80
CA GLY A 81 -5.88 -16.96 2.00
C GLY A 81 -5.39 -15.56 2.36
N PHE A 82 -4.08 -15.28 2.23
CA PHE A 82 -3.57 -13.93 2.48
C PHE A 82 -4.05 -12.91 1.43
N LEU A 83 -4.17 -13.32 0.17
CA LEU A 83 -4.71 -12.46 -0.88
C LEU A 83 -6.23 -12.24 -0.73
N GLU A 84 -6.97 -13.19 -0.19
CA GLU A 84 -8.38 -13.02 0.17
C GLU A 84 -8.54 -11.96 1.25
N ASP A 85 -7.76 -12.03 2.33
CA ASP A 85 -7.76 -11.02 3.39
C ASP A 85 -7.32 -9.64 2.86
N CYS A 86 -6.31 -9.57 1.98
CA CYS A 86 -5.93 -8.33 1.29
C CYS A 86 -7.04 -7.78 0.38
N THR A 87 -7.85 -8.67 -0.21
CA THR A 87 -9.00 -8.26 -1.04
C THR A 87 -10.05 -7.57 -0.20
N GLU A 88 -10.35 -8.09 0.97
CA GLU A 88 -11.27 -7.46 1.91
C GLU A 88 -10.74 -6.12 2.39
N LEU A 89 -9.46 -6.05 2.78
CA LEU A 89 -8.79 -4.81 3.16
C LEU A 89 -8.95 -3.72 2.08
N TYR A 90 -8.61 -4.04 0.83
CA TYR A 90 -8.64 -3.04 -0.23
C TYR A 90 -10.06 -2.63 -0.63
N ASN A 91 -11.02 -3.56 -0.58
CA ASN A 91 -12.43 -3.27 -0.81
C ASN A 91 -12.98 -2.31 0.26
N THR A 92 -12.68 -2.55 1.53
CA THR A 92 -13.15 -1.69 2.64
C THR A 92 -12.48 -0.32 2.61
N ILE A 93 -11.20 -0.22 2.28
CA ILE A 93 -10.53 1.07 2.05
C ILE A 93 -11.18 1.80 0.88
N PHE A 94 -11.39 1.12 -0.25
CA PHE A 94 -12.00 1.74 -1.42
C PHE A 94 -13.40 2.27 -1.11
N ALA A 95 -14.21 1.55 -0.35
CA ALA A 95 -15.52 2.01 0.08
C ALA A 95 -15.49 3.36 0.82
N GLN A 96 -14.38 3.66 1.54
CA GLN A 96 -14.21 4.95 2.20
C GLN A 96 -13.87 6.09 1.22
N VAL A 97 -13.21 5.78 0.10
CA VAL A 97 -12.68 6.80 -0.83
C VAL A 97 -13.37 6.81 -2.20
N ASN A 98 -14.37 5.96 -2.40
CA ASN A 98 -15.17 5.94 -3.62
C ASN A 98 -15.81 7.31 -3.88
N GLY A 99 -15.64 7.81 -5.11
CA GLY A 99 -16.04 9.16 -5.53
C GLY A 99 -15.10 10.27 -5.06
N LEU A 100 -13.91 9.94 -4.50
CA LEU A 100 -12.90 10.89 -4.04
C LEU A 100 -11.54 10.68 -4.73
N LEU A 101 -11.50 9.87 -5.78
CA LEU A 101 -10.32 9.75 -6.62
C LEU A 101 -10.17 10.98 -7.53
N TRP A 102 -8.96 11.21 -8.03
CA TRP A 102 -8.68 12.34 -8.92
C TRP A 102 -9.59 12.42 -10.14
N LYS A 103 -9.89 11.28 -10.75
CA LYS A 103 -10.83 11.19 -11.88
C LYS A 103 -12.25 11.65 -11.54
N ASP A 104 -12.63 11.57 -10.27
CA ASP A 104 -13.95 11.96 -9.76
C ASP A 104 -13.95 13.40 -9.22
N GLY A 105 -12.85 14.14 -9.41
CA GLY A 105 -12.64 15.48 -8.85
C GLY A 105 -12.18 15.49 -7.39
N GLY A 106 -11.83 14.34 -6.82
CA GLY A 106 -11.31 14.21 -5.46
C GLY A 106 -9.80 14.41 -5.36
N PRO A 107 -9.26 14.43 -4.13
CA PRO A 107 -7.85 14.71 -3.88
C PRO A 107 -6.91 13.51 -4.03
N VAL A 108 -7.44 12.28 -4.15
CA VAL A 108 -6.61 11.07 -4.21
C VAL A 108 -6.00 10.93 -5.60
N VAL A 109 -4.69 11.21 -5.70
CA VAL A 109 -3.93 11.23 -6.95
C VAL A 109 -3.09 9.99 -7.20
N GLY A 110 -2.94 9.12 -6.22
CA GLY A 110 -2.16 7.90 -6.36
C GLY A 110 -2.27 6.98 -5.15
N VAL A 111 -1.84 5.74 -5.32
CA VAL A 111 -1.78 4.77 -4.22
C VAL A 111 -0.45 4.04 -4.20
N GLN A 112 0.05 3.77 -3.00
CA GLN A 112 1.17 2.87 -2.77
C GLN A 112 0.64 1.50 -2.36
N ILE A 113 1.20 0.47 -2.98
CA ILE A 113 0.98 -0.93 -2.63
C ILE A 113 2.22 -1.44 -1.95
N GLU A 114 2.05 -2.12 -0.82
CA GLU A 114 3.14 -2.62 0.00
C GLU A 114 4.12 -1.53 0.47
N ASN A 115 5.10 -1.91 1.23
CA ASN A 115 6.20 -1.04 1.60
C ASN A 115 7.46 -1.86 1.84
N GLU A 116 8.57 -1.43 1.24
CA GLU A 116 9.88 -2.07 1.36
C GLU A 116 9.84 -3.58 1.13
N SER A 117 9.00 -4.01 0.19
CA SER A 117 8.93 -5.41 -0.19
C SER A 117 10.21 -5.85 -0.89
N ARG A 118 10.71 -7.01 -0.50
CA ARG A 118 11.82 -7.69 -1.18
C ARG A 118 11.36 -8.67 -2.26
N GLY A 119 10.09 -8.65 -2.60
CA GLY A 119 9.47 -9.56 -3.54
C GLY A 119 8.78 -10.74 -2.84
N PRO A 120 8.30 -11.72 -3.60
CA PRO A 120 8.42 -11.82 -5.06
C PRO A 120 7.51 -10.81 -5.79
N TRP A 121 7.86 -10.52 -7.04
CA TRP A 121 7.13 -9.54 -7.86
C TRP A 121 5.68 -9.93 -8.11
N ASP A 122 5.40 -11.19 -8.35
CA ASP A 122 4.07 -11.71 -8.63
C ASP A 122 3.08 -11.48 -7.46
N TYR A 123 3.59 -11.34 -6.24
CA TYR A 123 2.81 -10.93 -5.09
C TYR A 123 2.38 -9.45 -5.22
N LEU A 124 3.30 -8.56 -5.57
CA LEU A 124 3.00 -7.14 -5.77
C LEU A 124 2.02 -6.92 -6.92
N GLU A 125 2.19 -7.66 -8.01
CA GLU A 125 1.26 -7.65 -9.13
C GLU A 125 -0.13 -8.14 -8.73
N ALA A 126 -0.21 -9.19 -7.91
CA ALA A 126 -1.47 -9.68 -7.37
C ALA A 126 -2.17 -8.61 -6.53
N LEU A 127 -1.46 -7.91 -5.65
CA LEU A 127 -2.01 -6.81 -4.86
C LEU A 127 -2.50 -5.66 -5.74
N LYS A 128 -1.72 -5.27 -6.76
CA LYS A 128 -2.18 -4.26 -7.73
C LYS A 128 -3.49 -4.68 -8.38
N ASN A 129 -3.56 -5.92 -8.86
CA ASN A 129 -4.77 -6.43 -9.51
C ASN A 129 -5.97 -6.44 -8.56
N ILE A 130 -5.77 -6.71 -7.27
CA ILE A 130 -6.80 -6.60 -6.24
C ILE A 130 -7.25 -5.14 -6.09
N ALA A 131 -6.33 -4.19 -6.01
CA ALA A 131 -6.66 -2.78 -5.90
C ALA A 131 -7.44 -2.25 -7.11
N VAL A 132 -7.03 -2.63 -8.33
CA VAL A 132 -7.77 -2.29 -9.56
C VAL A 132 -9.17 -2.87 -9.54
N LYS A 133 -9.33 -4.13 -9.14
CA LYS A 133 -10.64 -4.79 -9.01
C LYS A 133 -11.53 -4.15 -7.95
N ALA A 134 -10.94 -3.66 -6.86
CA ALA A 134 -11.65 -2.92 -5.83
C ALA A 134 -12.20 -1.57 -6.35
N GLY A 135 -11.61 -1.02 -7.42
CA GLY A 135 -12.06 0.22 -8.06
C GLY A 135 -11.05 1.36 -8.04
N PHE A 136 -9.85 1.15 -7.52
CA PHE A 136 -8.80 2.17 -7.59
C PHE A 136 -8.37 2.38 -9.05
N ASP A 137 -8.56 3.59 -9.53
CA ASP A 137 -8.20 4.05 -10.87
C ASP A 137 -7.36 5.32 -10.75
N VAL A 138 -6.16 5.15 -10.28
CA VAL A 138 -5.11 6.16 -10.07
C VAL A 138 -3.75 5.51 -10.33
N PRO A 139 -2.69 6.26 -10.54
CA PRO A 139 -1.34 5.71 -10.61
C PRO A 139 -0.98 4.87 -9.38
N PHE A 140 -0.36 3.72 -9.64
CA PHE A 140 0.13 2.81 -8.61
C PHE A 140 1.63 2.86 -8.52
N TYR A 141 2.16 2.87 -7.29
CA TYR A 141 3.58 2.69 -7.05
C TYR A 141 3.82 1.74 -5.88
N THR A 142 5.02 1.24 -5.78
CA THR A 142 5.50 0.51 -4.62
C THR A 142 6.84 1.06 -4.19
N ARG A 143 7.09 1.09 -2.89
CA ARG A 143 8.42 1.33 -2.39
C ARG A 143 9.11 -0.01 -2.21
N THR A 144 10.17 -0.21 -2.98
CA THR A 144 10.95 -1.44 -2.88
C THR A 144 12.00 -1.28 -1.80
N GLY A 145 12.14 -2.31 -0.97
CA GLY A 145 13.25 -2.39 -0.07
C GLY A 145 14.42 -3.06 -0.75
N TRP A 146 15.14 -2.39 -1.71
CA TRP A 146 16.38 -2.97 -2.15
C TRP A 146 16.39 -3.88 -3.38
N PRO A 147 17.59 -4.32 -3.78
CA PRO A 147 17.85 -5.02 -5.03
C PRO A 147 17.12 -6.35 -5.25
N ALA A 148 16.28 -6.78 -4.35
CA ALA A 148 15.57 -8.06 -4.43
C ALA A 148 14.54 -8.15 -5.58
N LEU A 149 14.11 -7.02 -6.13
CA LEU A 149 13.23 -6.99 -7.31
C LEU A 149 14.02 -6.98 -8.64
N ARG A 150 15.33 -7.19 -8.58
CA ARG A 150 16.17 -7.29 -9.78
C ARG A 150 15.63 -8.36 -10.73
N GLY A 151 15.44 -7.98 -11.99
CA GLY A 151 15.27 -8.89 -13.09
C GLY A 151 13.84 -9.20 -13.53
N LYS A 152 12.83 -8.59 -12.94
CA LYS A 152 11.46 -8.62 -13.50
C LYS A 152 10.89 -7.21 -13.46
N GLU A 153 11.26 -6.45 -14.44
CA GLU A 153 10.74 -5.12 -14.62
C GLU A 153 9.32 -5.22 -15.15
N VAL A 154 8.39 -4.71 -14.37
CA VAL A 154 7.00 -4.57 -14.77
C VAL A 154 6.73 -3.09 -14.99
N PHE A 155 7.58 -2.48 -15.81
CA PHE A 155 7.40 -1.12 -16.26
C PHE A 155 6.01 -0.94 -16.87
N GLY A 156 5.33 0.13 -16.47
CA GLY A 156 3.99 0.42 -16.92
C GLY A 156 2.86 -0.22 -16.11
N GLN A 157 3.17 -1.16 -15.22
CA GLN A 157 2.16 -1.79 -14.36
C GLN A 157 2.14 -1.19 -12.95
N LEU A 158 3.30 -1.06 -12.35
CA LEU A 158 3.49 -0.55 -11.01
C LEU A 158 4.85 0.16 -10.99
N LEU A 159 4.89 1.44 -10.65
CA LEU A 159 6.11 2.20 -10.60
C LEU A 159 6.94 1.81 -9.37
N PRO A 160 8.10 1.17 -9.53
CA PRO A 160 8.97 0.86 -8.41
C PRO A 160 9.71 2.13 -7.99
N LEU A 161 9.46 2.61 -6.79
CA LEU A 161 10.28 3.65 -6.18
C LEU A 161 11.34 2.98 -5.31
N TYR A 162 12.58 3.08 -5.71
CA TYR A 162 13.69 2.58 -4.92
C TYR A 162 13.94 3.48 -3.72
N GLY A 163 14.28 2.87 -2.60
CA GLY A 163 14.50 3.59 -1.36
C GLY A 163 15.63 4.61 -1.48
N ASP A 164 15.33 5.80 -1.13
CA ASP A 164 16.24 6.94 -1.04
C ASP A 164 17.24 6.84 0.12
N TYR A 165 17.03 5.92 1.04
CA TYR A 165 17.91 5.63 2.17
C TYR A 165 18.41 4.18 2.17
N ALA A 166 18.41 3.56 1.00
CA ALA A 166 19.00 2.25 0.82
C ALA A 166 20.51 2.30 1.10
N ASP A 167 21.07 1.18 1.53
CA ASP A 167 22.50 1.07 1.77
C ASP A 167 23.29 1.60 0.60
N GLY A 168 24.16 2.54 0.86
CA GLY A 168 24.98 3.17 -0.14
C GLY A 168 24.24 4.14 -1.06
N PHE A 169 23.01 4.56 -0.72
CA PHE A 169 22.34 5.63 -1.48
C PHE A 169 23.21 6.88 -1.55
N TRP A 170 23.83 7.26 -0.43
CA TRP A 170 24.70 8.41 -0.31
C TRP A 170 25.98 8.30 -1.15
N ASP A 171 26.40 7.08 -1.44
CA ASP A 171 27.60 6.76 -2.19
C ASP A 171 27.33 6.44 -3.67
N ARG A 172 26.06 6.46 -4.09
CA ARG A 172 25.65 6.11 -5.45
C ARG A 172 25.22 7.33 -6.22
N LYS A 173 25.58 7.33 -7.50
CA LYS A 173 25.02 8.29 -8.43
C LYS A 173 23.59 7.91 -8.79
N LEU A 174 22.74 8.91 -9.06
CA LEU A 174 21.35 8.68 -9.45
C LEU A 174 21.21 7.78 -10.68
N GLU A 175 22.11 7.94 -11.63
CA GLU A 175 22.17 7.12 -12.84
C GLU A 175 22.45 5.63 -12.60
N ASP A 176 23.04 5.28 -11.45
CA ASP A 176 23.30 3.91 -11.07
C ASP A 176 22.12 3.24 -10.37
N MET A 177 21.02 3.96 -10.14
CA MET A 177 19.85 3.46 -9.44
C MET A 177 18.78 3.02 -10.44
N PRO A 178 18.49 1.71 -10.56
CA PRO A 178 17.43 1.23 -11.42
C PRO A 178 16.10 1.90 -11.05
N GLY A 179 15.43 2.48 -12.05
CA GLY A 179 14.15 3.15 -11.83
C GLY A 179 14.23 4.54 -11.22
N SER A 180 15.42 5.10 -11.01
CA SER A 180 15.55 6.52 -10.74
C SER A 180 15.26 7.29 -12.02
N TYR A 181 14.30 8.16 -11.96
CA TYR A 181 14.01 9.10 -13.05
C TYR A 181 14.60 10.44 -12.68
N ALA A 182 15.53 10.88 -13.49
CA ALA A 182 15.98 12.25 -13.46
C ALA A 182 14.93 13.16 -14.08
#